data_6a8427f8b4f80594de2fc9441451db40
#
_entry.id   6a8427f8b4f80594de2fc9441451db40
#
_cell.length_a   1.000
_cell.length_b   1.000
_cell.length_c   1.000
_cell.angle_alpha   90.00
_cell.angle_beta   90.00
_cell.angle_gamma   90.00
#
_symmetry.space_group_name_H-M   'P 1'
#
loop_
_entity.id
_entity.type
_entity.pdbx_description
1 polymer ?
#
loop_
_entity_poly.entity_id
_entity_poly.type
_entity_poly.pdbx_seq_one_letter_code
_entity_poly.pdbx_strand_id
1 'polypeptide(L)'
;PIRSSAASDVYKRQIKNRGSLFSLSGEDQNITKGRLVIEELFSFADQSKDISPKEIHFFISKALNQPNESRNFKLESKSAFSLTTPKLEVIPRNQSQEDFINSISSHDISFGIGPAGTGKTYLAVAVAVNLFIQRKINKIILTRPLVEAGERLGFLPGDLAQKVDPYLQPLYDALNEMLGFETVNKFIERGNIELAPLAYMRGRTLNDAFLILDEAQNCTSMQMKMFLTRLGFNSKAVVTGDVTQIDLPSKKMSGLADAVKILEGQKGISFFHFASKDVVRHNLVQSIIEAYEKNSKNNED
;
A
#
# COMPACT_ATOMS: atom_id res chain seq x y z
N PRO A 1 5.31 -14.88 -29.45
CA PRO A 1 6.70 -14.85 -28.99
C PRO A 1 6.93 -13.60 -28.13
N ILE A 2 7.20 -13.81 -26.85
CA ILE A 2 7.60 -12.73 -25.94
C ILE A 2 8.99 -12.26 -26.41
N ARG A 3 9.08 -11.07 -26.96
CA ARG A 3 10.36 -10.46 -27.34
C ARG A 3 11.15 -10.13 -26.07
N SER A 4 12.30 -10.78 -25.92
CA SER A 4 13.16 -10.84 -24.74
C SER A 4 13.99 -9.58 -24.45
N SER A 5 13.61 -8.37 -24.88
CA SER A 5 14.49 -7.21 -24.80
C SER A 5 14.56 -6.53 -23.42
N ALA A 6 13.50 -6.61 -22.58
CA ALA A 6 13.47 -5.85 -21.34
C ALA A 6 14.19 -6.53 -20.14
N ALA A 7 14.33 -7.86 -20.12
CA ALA A 7 14.96 -8.57 -19.00
C ALA A 7 16.46 -8.82 -19.19
N SER A 8 16.99 -8.73 -20.42
CA SER A 8 18.40 -9.03 -20.72
C SER A 8 19.35 -7.87 -20.42
N ASP A 9 18.86 -6.62 -20.54
CA ASP A 9 19.73 -5.44 -20.47
C ASP A 9 20.07 -5.00 -19.04
N VAL A 10 19.23 -5.33 -18.06
CA VAL A 10 19.42 -4.87 -16.68
C VAL A 10 20.46 -5.68 -15.92
N TYR A 11 20.75 -6.94 -16.32
CA TYR A 11 21.55 -7.87 -15.47
C TYR A 11 22.70 -8.60 -16.15
N LYS A 12 23.16 -8.21 -17.34
CA LYS A 12 24.23 -8.90 -18.08
C LYS A 12 23.97 -10.42 -18.23
N ARG A 13 22.70 -10.82 -18.45
CA ARG A 13 22.26 -12.22 -18.55
C ARG A 13 21.62 -12.48 -19.89
N GLN A 14 21.85 -13.64 -20.47
CA GLN A 14 21.12 -14.05 -21.66
C GLN A 14 20.16 -15.17 -21.31
N ILE A 15 18.87 -14.93 -21.62
CA ILE A 15 17.83 -15.95 -21.55
C ILE A 15 17.50 -16.32 -23.00
N LYS A 16 17.72 -17.58 -23.35
CA LYS A 16 17.35 -18.13 -24.65
C LYS A 16 16.24 -19.16 -24.46
N ASN A 17 15.19 -19.09 -25.27
CA ASN A 17 14.14 -20.09 -25.25
C ASN A 17 14.02 -20.77 -26.61
N ARG A 18 13.72 -22.09 -26.59
CA ARG A 18 13.36 -22.88 -27.76
C ARG A 18 12.18 -23.78 -27.39
N GLY A 19 10.97 -23.32 -27.73
CA GLY A 19 9.76 -23.96 -27.26
C GLY A 19 9.61 -23.85 -25.73
N SER A 20 9.45 -24.98 -25.05
CA SER A 20 9.36 -25.05 -23.57
C SER A 20 10.72 -25.10 -22.86
N LEU A 21 11.84 -25.10 -23.59
CA LEU A 21 13.17 -25.14 -23.02
C LEU A 21 13.76 -23.75 -22.87
N PHE A 22 14.17 -23.42 -21.64
CA PHE A 22 14.85 -22.16 -21.31
C PHE A 22 16.30 -22.44 -20.94
N SER A 23 17.22 -21.70 -21.54
CA SER A 23 18.63 -21.72 -21.23
C SER A 23 19.07 -20.41 -20.63
N LEU A 24 19.67 -20.47 -19.45
CA LEU A 24 20.23 -19.34 -18.72
C LEU A 24 21.73 -19.37 -18.79
N SER A 25 22.35 -18.25 -19.14
CA SER A 25 23.82 -18.11 -19.13
C SER A 25 24.21 -16.83 -18.39
N GLY A 26 25.20 -16.89 -17.51
CA GLY A 26 25.71 -15.80 -16.68
C GLY A 26 26.54 -16.32 -15.51
N GLU A 27 26.79 -15.49 -14.53
CA GLU A 27 27.46 -15.89 -13.27
C GLU A 27 26.53 -16.80 -12.43
N ASP A 28 27.11 -17.80 -11.73
CA ASP A 28 26.37 -18.86 -11.03
C ASP A 28 25.29 -18.33 -10.04
N GLN A 29 25.63 -17.31 -9.26
CA GLN A 29 24.66 -16.70 -8.34
C GLN A 29 23.48 -16.07 -9.07
N ASN A 30 23.73 -15.55 -10.25
CA ASN A 30 22.76 -14.92 -11.09
C ASN A 30 21.89 -15.94 -11.85
N ILE A 31 22.48 -17.06 -12.27
CA ILE A 31 21.76 -18.18 -12.90
C ILE A 31 20.75 -18.76 -11.91
N THR A 32 21.14 -18.96 -10.66
CA THR A 32 20.26 -19.49 -9.60
C THR A 32 19.04 -18.59 -9.38
N LYS A 33 19.24 -17.28 -9.26
CA LYS A 33 18.14 -16.31 -9.13
C LYS A 33 17.25 -16.25 -10.37
N GLY A 34 17.83 -16.28 -11.55
CA GLY A 34 17.10 -16.32 -12.82
C GLY A 34 16.24 -17.57 -12.98
N ARG A 35 16.76 -18.72 -12.53
CA ARG A 35 16.02 -19.99 -12.53
C ARG A 35 14.80 -19.91 -11.62
N LEU A 36 14.96 -19.41 -10.39
CA LEU A 36 13.83 -19.22 -9.43
C LEU A 36 12.73 -18.35 -10.03
N VAL A 37 13.09 -17.23 -10.66
CA VAL A 37 12.12 -16.35 -11.32
C VAL A 37 11.33 -17.07 -12.41
N ILE A 38 12.03 -17.86 -13.24
CA ILE A 38 11.37 -18.60 -14.33
C ILE A 38 10.45 -19.68 -13.77
N GLU A 39 10.88 -20.44 -12.77
CA GLU A 39 10.08 -21.49 -12.14
C GLU A 39 8.81 -20.90 -11.46
N GLU A 40 8.93 -19.76 -10.78
CA GLU A 40 7.76 -19.07 -10.19
C GLU A 40 6.82 -18.51 -11.25
N LEU A 41 7.34 -17.94 -12.35
CA LEU A 41 6.52 -17.48 -13.48
C LEU A 41 5.75 -18.63 -14.16
N PHE A 42 6.36 -19.80 -14.31
CA PHE A 42 5.65 -20.97 -14.82
C PHE A 42 4.55 -21.43 -13.89
N SER A 43 4.83 -21.53 -12.59
CA SER A 43 3.82 -21.90 -11.60
C SER A 43 2.65 -20.91 -11.57
N PHE A 44 2.94 -19.62 -11.77
CA PHE A 44 1.90 -18.58 -11.86
C PHE A 44 1.09 -18.68 -13.16
N ALA A 45 1.76 -18.95 -14.29
CA ALA A 45 1.10 -19.12 -15.59
C ALA A 45 0.12 -20.31 -15.64
N ASP A 46 0.45 -21.38 -14.93
CA ASP A 46 -0.45 -22.56 -14.82
C ASP A 46 -1.75 -22.22 -14.04
N GLN A 47 -1.75 -21.20 -13.21
CA GLN A 47 -2.89 -20.75 -12.40
C GLN A 47 -3.65 -19.57 -13.03
N SER A 48 -2.99 -18.76 -13.86
CA SER A 48 -3.52 -17.53 -14.47
C SER A 48 -3.34 -17.55 -15.98
N LYS A 49 -4.32 -17.03 -16.72
CA LYS A 49 -4.31 -17.09 -18.19
C LYS A 49 -3.30 -16.17 -18.87
N ASP A 50 -2.90 -15.06 -18.23
CA ASP A 50 -1.98 -14.07 -18.81
C ASP A 50 -0.98 -13.54 -17.79
N ILE A 51 0.30 -13.46 -18.17
CA ILE A 51 1.38 -12.84 -17.39
C ILE A 51 1.60 -11.41 -17.89
N SER A 52 1.32 -10.41 -17.07
CA SER A 52 1.62 -9.01 -17.40
C SER A 52 3.06 -8.63 -17.03
N PRO A 53 3.60 -7.53 -17.59
CA PRO A 53 4.91 -7.00 -17.19
C PRO A 53 5.03 -6.71 -15.69
N LYS A 54 3.92 -6.42 -15.00
CA LYS A 54 3.89 -6.16 -13.55
C LYS A 54 4.25 -7.40 -12.74
N GLU A 55 3.70 -8.57 -13.11
CA GLU A 55 4.03 -9.85 -12.46
C GLU A 55 5.49 -10.24 -12.70
N ILE A 56 6.03 -10.03 -13.90
CA ILE A 56 7.43 -10.30 -14.20
C ILE A 56 8.35 -9.48 -13.30
N HIS A 57 8.08 -8.17 -13.15
CA HIS A 57 8.83 -7.30 -12.25
C HIS A 57 8.74 -7.72 -10.78
N PHE A 58 7.57 -8.21 -10.35
CA PHE A 58 7.36 -8.72 -9.01
C PHE A 58 8.29 -9.91 -8.71
N PHE A 59 8.28 -10.96 -9.56
CA PHE A 59 9.10 -12.14 -9.34
C PHE A 59 10.61 -11.85 -9.43
N ILE A 60 11.01 -10.92 -10.28
CA ILE A 60 12.40 -10.45 -10.35
C ILE A 60 12.79 -9.76 -9.03
N SER A 61 11.99 -8.83 -8.52
CA SER A 61 12.27 -8.11 -7.28
C SER A 61 12.34 -9.04 -6.07
N LYS A 62 11.44 -10.03 -6.01
CA LYS A 62 11.43 -11.06 -4.97
C LYS A 62 12.72 -11.88 -4.96
N ALA A 63 13.18 -12.34 -6.13
CA ALA A 63 14.40 -13.12 -6.25
C ALA A 63 15.69 -12.34 -5.94
N LEU A 64 15.67 -11.01 -6.16
CA LEU A 64 16.81 -10.14 -5.86
C LEU A 64 16.97 -9.84 -4.37
N ASN A 65 15.88 -9.76 -3.64
CA ASN A 65 15.84 -9.38 -2.21
C ASN A 65 16.03 -10.58 -1.26
N GLN A 66 16.15 -11.82 -1.76
CA GLN A 66 16.43 -12.99 -0.93
C GLN A 66 17.93 -13.09 -0.61
N PRO A 67 18.35 -13.22 0.67
CA PRO A 67 19.72 -13.51 1.03
C PRO A 67 20.13 -14.91 0.52
N ASN A 68 21.42 -15.07 0.16
CA ASN A 68 22.05 -16.27 -0.42
C ASN A 68 22.12 -17.45 0.58
N GLU A 69 21.03 -17.88 1.15
CA GLU A 69 21.01 -19.11 1.93
C GLU A 69 20.41 -20.26 1.11
N SER A 70 21.27 -21.20 0.78
CA SER A 70 20.95 -22.51 0.21
C SER A 70 20.04 -23.27 1.18
N ARG A 71 18.74 -23.19 1.02
CA ARG A 71 17.80 -24.09 1.67
C ARG A 71 17.01 -24.84 0.62
N ASN A 72 17.05 -26.17 0.73
CA ASN A 72 16.19 -27.10 0.03
C ASN A 72 14.72 -26.62 0.16
N PHE A 73 14.26 -25.90 -0.84
CA PHE A 73 12.84 -25.56 -0.94
C PHE A 73 12.11 -26.82 -1.39
N LYS A 74 11.52 -27.54 -0.42
CA LYS A 74 10.31 -28.30 -0.72
C LYS A 74 9.29 -27.29 -1.23
N LEU A 75 8.81 -27.51 -2.45
CA LEU A 75 7.61 -26.90 -2.99
C LEU A 75 6.43 -27.25 -2.07
N GLU A 76 6.29 -26.54 -0.97
CA GLU A 76 4.99 -26.32 -0.41
C GLU A 76 4.40 -25.19 -1.26
N SER A 77 3.42 -25.55 -2.07
CA SER A 77 2.50 -24.61 -2.72
C SER A 77 1.75 -23.84 -1.65
N LYS A 78 2.41 -22.89 -0.97
CA LYS A 78 1.70 -21.82 -0.30
C LYS A 78 1.04 -21.05 -1.43
N SER A 79 -0.28 -21.21 -1.57
CA SER A 79 -1.12 -20.34 -2.37
C SER A 79 -0.63 -18.92 -2.10
N ALA A 80 -0.17 -18.24 -3.16
CA ALA A 80 0.31 -16.87 -3.00
C ALA A 80 -0.80 -16.10 -2.26
N PHE A 81 -0.47 -15.53 -1.10
CA PHE A 81 -1.45 -14.77 -0.33
C PHE A 81 -1.94 -13.61 -1.20
N SER A 82 -3.22 -13.55 -1.46
CA SER A 82 -3.81 -12.54 -2.31
C SER A 82 -5.14 -12.04 -1.75
N LEU A 83 -5.46 -10.79 -2.03
CA LEU A 83 -6.75 -10.18 -1.74
C LEU A 83 -7.55 -10.07 -3.03
N THR A 84 -8.61 -10.85 -3.15
CA THR A 84 -9.51 -10.80 -4.31
C THR A 84 -10.39 -9.55 -4.23
N THR A 85 -10.38 -8.76 -5.29
CA THR A 85 -11.30 -7.65 -5.53
C THR A 85 -12.07 -7.86 -6.84
N PRO A 86 -13.16 -7.16 -7.12
CA PRO A 86 -13.95 -7.35 -8.34
C PRO A 86 -13.20 -7.13 -9.66
N LYS A 87 -12.18 -6.25 -9.68
CA LYS A 87 -11.46 -5.91 -10.90
C LYS A 87 -10.06 -6.52 -10.99
N LEU A 88 -9.43 -6.80 -9.85
CA LEU A 88 -8.07 -7.32 -9.82
C LEU A 88 -7.81 -8.11 -8.54
N GLU A 89 -6.76 -8.89 -8.57
CA GLU A 89 -6.20 -9.56 -7.41
C GLU A 89 -5.00 -8.76 -6.88
N VAL A 90 -5.07 -8.35 -5.62
CA VAL A 90 -3.99 -7.61 -4.96
C VAL A 90 -3.03 -8.59 -4.31
N ILE A 91 -1.83 -8.68 -4.87
CA ILE A 91 -0.76 -9.56 -4.38
C ILE A 91 0.28 -8.70 -3.65
N PRO A 92 0.61 -9.00 -2.37
CA PRO A 92 1.70 -8.34 -1.67
C PRO A 92 3.02 -8.49 -2.43
N ARG A 93 3.76 -7.41 -2.59
CA ARG A 93 5.01 -7.38 -3.35
C ARG A 93 6.25 -7.78 -2.54
N ASN A 94 6.12 -7.82 -1.23
CA ASN A 94 7.15 -8.25 -0.29
C ASN A 94 6.51 -8.75 1.01
N GLN A 95 7.33 -9.36 1.88
CA GLN A 95 6.88 -9.92 3.15
C GLN A 95 6.28 -8.86 4.07
N SER A 96 6.85 -7.65 4.11
CA SER A 96 6.34 -6.55 4.94
C SER A 96 4.90 -6.17 4.58
N GLN A 97 4.55 -6.19 3.28
CA GLN A 97 3.18 -5.95 2.83
C GLN A 97 2.22 -7.07 3.24
N GLU A 98 2.65 -8.33 3.15
CA GLU A 98 1.88 -9.49 3.62
C GLU A 98 1.65 -9.43 5.14
N ASP A 99 2.70 -9.14 5.91
CA ASP A 99 2.63 -9.01 7.37
C ASP A 99 1.71 -7.86 7.79
N PHE A 100 1.71 -6.75 7.06
CA PHE A 100 0.79 -5.64 7.31
C PHE A 100 -0.67 -6.02 7.06
N ILE A 101 -0.98 -6.74 5.97
CA ILE A 101 -2.32 -7.23 5.70
C ILE A 101 -2.77 -8.21 6.80
N ASN A 102 -1.89 -9.10 7.24
CA ASN A 102 -2.16 -10.03 8.33
C ASN A 102 -2.41 -9.27 9.65
N SER A 103 -1.65 -8.21 9.90
CA SER A 103 -1.85 -7.32 11.05
C SER A 103 -3.24 -6.67 11.04
N ILE A 104 -3.68 -6.13 9.89
CA ILE A 104 -5.03 -5.55 9.73
C ILE A 104 -6.11 -6.61 9.96
N SER A 105 -5.89 -7.83 9.48
CA SER A 105 -6.87 -8.91 9.58
C SER A 105 -7.08 -9.35 11.04
N SER A 106 -6.02 -9.35 11.85
CA SER A 106 -5.98 -9.89 13.21
C SER A 106 -6.28 -8.89 14.33
N HIS A 107 -6.29 -7.57 14.05
CA HIS A 107 -6.51 -6.52 15.05
C HIS A 107 -7.70 -5.65 14.69
N ASP A 108 -8.27 -4.97 15.69
CA ASP A 108 -9.37 -4.03 15.51
C ASP A 108 -8.85 -2.67 14.98
N ILE A 109 -7.67 -2.25 15.44
CA ILE A 109 -6.99 -1.03 14.98
C ILE A 109 -5.57 -1.40 14.57
N SER A 110 -5.18 -0.99 13.35
CA SER A 110 -3.84 -1.22 12.83
C SER A 110 -3.23 0.09 12.32
N PHE A 111 -2.01 0.35 12.75
CA PHE A 111 -1.22 1.47 12.28
C PHE A 111 -0.19 0.99 11.26
N GLY A 112 -0.20 1.58 10.06
CA GLY A 112 0.82 1.38 9.02
C GLY A 112 1.69 2.61 8.90
N ILE A 113 2.90 2.57 9.43
CA ILE A 113 3.80 3.71 9.57
C ILE A 113 5.04 3.50 8.70
N GLY A 114 5.47 4.52 7.98
CA GLY A 114 6.72 4.46 7.21
C GLY A 114 6.68 5.26 5.92
N PRO A 115 7.75 5.16 5.09
CA PRO A 115 7.94 6.02 3.93
C PRO A 115 6.82 5.92 2.89
N ALA A 116 6.62 6.99 2.13
CA ALA A 116 5.74 7.00 0.97
C ALA A 116 6.19 5.95 -0.07
N GLY A 117 5.23 5.32 -0.78
CA GLY A 117 5.52 4.30 -1.80
C GLY A 117 5.66 2.87 -1.26
N THR A 118 5.41 2.61 0.03
CA THR A 118 5.38 1.24 0.60
C THR A 118 4.03 0.54 0.41
N GLY A 119 3.01 1.24 -0.11
CA GLY A 119 1.69 0.68 -0.40
C GLY A 119 0.71 0.69 0.78
N LYS A 120 1.01 1.36 1.90
CA LYS A 120 0.19 1.36 3.13
C LYS A 120 -1.29 1.60 2.86
N THR A 121 -1.60 2.73 2.25
CA THR A 121 -2.98 3.15 1.97
C THR A 121 -3.65 2.24 0.96
N TYR A 122 -2.94 1.87 -0.11
CA TYR A 122 -3.44 0.96 -1.14
C TYR A 122 -3.82 -0.41 -0.56
N LEU A 123 -2.97 -0.99 0.30
CA LEU A 123 -3.23 -2.27 0.96
C LEU A 123 -4.38 -2.17 1.97
N ALA A 124 -4.49 -1.07 2.71
CA ALA A 124 -5.62 -0.83 3.60
C ALA A 124 -6.95 -0.78 2.84
N VAL A 125 -6.98 -0.09 1.68
CA VAL A 125 -8.15 -0.06 0.80
C VAL A 125 -8.46 -1.45 0.23
N ALA A 126 -7.44 -2.21 -0.16
CA ALA A 126 -7.62 -3.58 -0.68
C ALA A 126 -8.25 -4.52 0.36
N VAL A 127 -7.80 -4.45 1.61
CA VAL A 127 -8.42 -5.23 2.71
C VAL A 127 -9.86 -4.79 2.95
N ALA A 128 -10.12 -3.46 2.97
CA ALA A 128 -11.46 -2.93 3.14
C ALA A 128 -12.41 -3.42 2.05
N VAL A 129 -12.00 -3.33 0.78
CA VAL A 129 -12.79 -3.80 -0.37
C VAL A 129 -13.02 -5.31 -0.29
N ASN A 130 -12.00 -6.10 0.03
CA ASN A 130 -12.12 -7.54 0.19
C ASN A 130 -13.14 -7.93 1.27
N LEU A 131 -13.07 -7.31 2.45
CA LEU A 131 -14.03 -7.54 3.54
C LEU A 131 -15.45 -7.08 3.18
N PHE A 132 -15.57 -5.97 2.46
CA PHE A 132 -16.85 -5.44 2.00
C PHE A 132 -17.53 -6.37 1.00
N ILE A 133 -16.80 -6.88 0.02
CA ILE A 133 -17.32 -7.84 -0.97
C ILE A 133 -17.71 -9.17 -0.29
N GLN A 134 -16.96 -9.59 0.72
CA GLN A 134 -17.29 -10.76 1.55
C GLN A 134 -18.45 -10.51 2.52
N ARG A 135 -19.05 -9.30 2.53
CA ARG A 135 -20.14 -8.89 3.43
C ARG A 135 -19.80 -9.01 4.92
N LYS A 136 -18.51 -8.93 5.27
CA LYS A 136 -18.04 -8.90 6.66
C LYS A 136 -18.19 -7.53 7.30
N ILE A 137 -18.29 -6.50 6.47
CA ILE A 137 -18.58 -5.11 6.83
C ILE A 137 -19.63 -4.56 5.87
N ASN A 138 -20.35 -3.53 6.28
CA ASN A 138 -21.41 -2.90 5.50
C ASN A 138 -21.00 -1.54 4.91
N LYS A 139 -19.91 -0.97 5.41
CA LYS A 139 -19.48 0.38 5.04
C LYS A 139 -17.95 0.51 5.02
N ILE A 140 -17.44 1.24 4.04
CA ILE A 140 -16.04 1.68 3.96
C ILE A 140 -16.03 3.20 4.14
N ILE A 141 -15.24 3.70 5.08
CA ILE A 141 -15.09 5.13 5.34
C ILE A 141 -13.63 5.50 5.21
N LEU A 142 -13.34 6.35 4.23
CA LEU A 142 -12.01 6.85 3.95
C LEU A 142 -11.94 8.32 4.36
N THR A 143 -10.97 8.65 5.17
CA THR A 143 -10.81 9.99 5.67
C THR A 143 -9.35 10.42 5.67
N ARG A 144 -9.13 11.73 5.53
CA ARG A 144 -7.82 12.34 5.50
C ARG A 144 -7.88 13.69 6.23
N PRO A 145 -6.86 14.07 7.01
CA PRO A 145 -6.77 15.42 7.53
C PRO A 145 -6.54 16.39 6.36
N LEU A 146 -7.21 17.52 6.41
CA LEU A 146 -6.95 18.61 5.48
C LEU A 146 -5.83 19.46 6.05
N VAL A 147 -4.69 19.44 5.39
CA VAL A 147 -3.56 20.30 5.69
C VAL A 147 -3.25 21.12 4.45
N GLU A 148 -3.15 22.41 4.61
CA GLU A 148 -2.77 23.33 3.54
C GLU A 148 -1.27 23.20 3.27
N ALA A 149 -0.89 22.28 2.39
CA ALA A 149 0.49 22.12 1.94
C ALA A 149 0.83 23.18 0.88
N GLY A 150 1.17 24.38 1.32
CA GLY A 150 1.62 25.47 0.44
C GLY A 150 0.52 26.26 -0.26
N GLU A 151 -0.58 25.67 -0.64
CA GLU A 151 -1.75 26.35 -1.21
C GLU A 151 -2.86 26.45 -0.17
N ARG A 152 -3.31 27.67 0.10
CA ARG A 152 -4.39 27.89 1.06
C ARG A 152 -5.72 27.48 0.43
N LEU A 153 -6.44 26.55 1.05
CA LEU A 153 -7.80 26.10 0.65
C LEU A 153 -8.75 27.28 0.35
N GLY A 154 -8.54 28.43 1.01
CA GLY A 154 -9.32 29.65 0.79
C GLY A 154 -9.20 30.24 -0.62
N PHE A 155 -8.14 29.94 -1.37
CA PHE A 155 -7.92 30.47 -2.74
C PHE A 155 -8.43 29.53 -3.84
N LEU A 156 -8.80 28.29 -3.54
CA LEU A 156 -9.41 27.40 -4.53
C LEU A 156 -10.85 27.83 -4.81
N PRO A 157 -11.27 27.91 -6.10
CA PRO A 157 -12.66 28.20 -6.46
C PRO A 157 -13.57 27.02 -6.10
N GLY A 158 -14.84 27.32 -5.79
CA GLY A 158 -15.86 26.33 -5.50
C GLY A 158 -16.28 26.26 -4.03
N ASP A 159 -17.24 25.39 -3.75
CA ASP A 159 -17.69 25.10 -2.38
C ASP A 159 -16.66 24.25 -1.60
N LEU A 160 -16.90 24.03 -0.32
CA LEU A 160 -15.97 23.31 0.53
C LEU A 160 -15.74 21.87 0.04
N ALA A 161 -16.76 21.20 -0.47
CA ALA A 161 -16.66 19.84 -0.99
C ALA A 161 -15.75 19.79 -2.23
N GLN A 162 -15.95 20.70 -3.17
CA GLN A 162 -15.11 20.81 -4.39
C GLN A 162 -13.65 21.13 -4.08
N LYS A 163 -13.40 21.90 -3.01
CA LYS A 163 -12.02 22.21 -2.56
C LYS A 163 -11.31 21.04 -1.89
N VAL A 164 -12.06 20.12 -1.32
CA VAL A 164 -11.53 18.94 -0.60
C VAL A 164 -11.28 17.76 -1.52
N ASP A 165 -12.05 17.65 -2.60
CA ASP A 165 -12.02 16.53 -3.54
C ASP A 165 -10.60 16.18 -4.06
N PRO A 166 -9.74 17.13 -4.43
CA PRO A 166 -8.37 16.84 -4.87
C PRO A 166 -7.53 16.09 -3.83
N TYR A 167 -7.75 16.36 -2.54
CA TYR A 167 -7.00 15.70 -1.46
C TYR A 167 -7.43 14.25 -1.24
N LEU A 168 -8.64 13.90 -1.66
CA LEU A 168 -9.17 12.54 -1.57
C LEU A 168 -8.94 11.72 -2.84
N GLN A 169 -8.45 12.35 -3.94
CA GLN A 169 -8.25 11.71 -5.23
C GLN A 169 -7.43 10.40 -5.16
N PRO A 170 -6.31 10.30 -4.41
CA PRO A 170 -5.57 9.03 -4.31
C PRO A 170 -6.39 7.87 -3.72
N LEU A 171 -7.37 8.17 -2.86
CA LEU A 171 -8.26 7.17 -2.29
C LEU A 171 -9.33 6.74 -3.30
N TYR A 172 -9.85 7.68 -4.09
CA TYR A 172 -10.73 7.38 -5.23
C TYR A 172 -10.03 6.50 -6.26
N ASP A 173 -8.77 6.82 -6.59
CA ASP A 173 -7.99 6.06 -7.57
C ASP A 173 -7.81 4.60 -7.13
N ALA A 174 -7.47 4.36 -5.87
CA ALA A 174 -7.36 3.02 -5.32
C ALA A 174 -8.69 2.25 -5.35
N LEU A 175 -9.81 2.89 -4.97
CA LEU A 175 -11.14 2.29 -5.05
C LEU A 175 -11.53 1.97 -6.50
N ASN A 176 -11.31 2.90 -7.43
CA ASN A 176 -11.64 2.74 -8.85
C ASN A 176 -10.84 1.62 -9.50
N GLU A 177 -9.57 1.46 -9.14
CA GLU A 177 -8.74 0.35 -9.62
C GLU A 177 -9.31 -1.01 -9.17
N MET A 178 -9.82 -1.12 -7.94
CA MET A 178 -10.29 -2.37 -7.33
C MET A 178 -11.74 -2.71 -7.65
N LEU A 179 -12.62 -1.72 -7.73
CA LEU A 179 -14.07 -1.89 -7.91
C LEU A 179 -14.56 -1.48 -9.29
N GLY A 180 -13.86 -0.56 -9.95
CA GLY A 180 -14.30 0.13 -11.16
C GLY A 180 -15.17 1.37 -10.86
N PHE A 181 -15.02 2.39 -11.68
CA PHE A 181 -15.61 3.73 -11.51
C PHE A 181 -17.14 3.72 -11.29
N GLU A 182 -17.89 3.01 -12.13
CA GLU A 182 -19.35 2.94 -12.01
C GLU A 182 -19.80 2.29 -10.69
N THR A 183 -19.07 1.26 -10.25
CA THR A 183 -19.37 0.54 -9.01
C THR A 183 -19.07 1.41 -7.79
N VAL A 184 -17.97 2.15 -7.81
CA VAL A 184 -17.61 3.09 -6.74
C VAL A 184 -18.69 4.17 -6.60
N ASN A 185 -19.09 4.82 -7.68
CA ASN A 185 -20.14 5.83 -7.66
C ASN A 185 -21.46 5.29 -7.10
N LYS A 186 -21.88 4.11 -7.53
CA LYS A 186 -23.08 3.46 -7.01
C LYS A 186 -23.02 3.18 -5.51
N PHE A 187 -21.86 2.78 -4.97
CA PHE A 187 -21.70 2.55 -3.54
C PHE A 187 -21.62 3.86 -2.75
N ILE A 188 -21.07 4.93 -3.33
CA ILE A 188 -21.08 6.27 -2.73
C ILE A 188 -22.53 6.79 -2.64
N GLU A 189 -23.29 6.72 -3.72
CA GLU A 189 -24.70 7.14 -3.75
C GLU A 189 -25.56 6.38 -2.72
N ARG A 190 -25.26 5.10 -2.49
CA ARG A 190 -25.94 4.26 -1.49
C ARG A 190 -25.44 4.48 -0.06
N GLY A 191 -24.37 5.27 0.12
CA GLY A 191 -23.74 5.47 1.41
C GLY A 191 -22.97 4.26 1.96
N ASN A 192 -22.64 3.27 1.12
CA ASN A 192 -21.79 2.15 1.50
C ASN A 192 -20.30 2.52 1.48
N ILE A 193 -19.90 3.45 0.61
CA ILE A 193 -18.57 4.03 0.57
C ILE A 193 -18.72 5.52 0.86
N GLU A 194 -17.90 6.03 1.76
CA GLU A 194 -17.87 7.43 2.14
C GLU A 194 -16.42 7.94 2.14
N LEU A 195 -16.18 9.01 1.38
CA LEU A 195 -14.93 9.74 1.41
C LEU A 195 -15.21 11.12 1.98
N ALA A 196 -14.55 11.45 3.10
CA ALA A 196 -14.84 12.69 3.79
C ALA A 196 -13.61 13.21 4.56
N PRO A 197 -13.51 14.54 4.73
CA PRO A 197 -12.53 15.13 5.64
C PRO A 197 -12.65 14.56 7.05
N LEU A 198 -11.53 14.44 7.74
CA LEU A 198 -11.49 13.93 9.12
C LEU A 198 -12.46 14.67 10.06
N ALA A 199 -12.66 15.97 9.86
CA ALA A 199 -13.56 16.78 10.69
C ALA A 199 -15.02 16.27 10.69
N TYR A 200 -15.45 15.60 9.60
CA TYR A 200 -16.83 15.09 9.47
C TYR A 200 -17.07 13.79 10.25
N MET A 201 -16.02 13.23 10.85
CA MET A 201 -16.13 12.06 11.73
C MET A 201 -16.61 12.40 13.14
N ARG A 202 -16.60 13.69 13.51
CA ARG A 202 -16.94 14.12 14.88
C ARG A 202 -18.37 13.76 15.25
N GLY A 203 -18.56 13.20 16.45
CA GLY A 203 -19.90 12.89 17.00
C GLY A 203 -20.54 11.61 16.44
N ARG A 204 -19.86 10.88 15.57
CA ARG A 204 -20.37 9.65 14.96
C ARG A 204 -19.91 8.42 15.75
N THR A 205 -20.68 7.33 15.66
CA THR A 205 -20.28 5.97 16.01
C THR A 205 -20.49 5.10 14.79
N LEU A 206 -19.46 4.41 14.34
CA LEU A 206 -19.41 3.72 13.04
C LEU A 206 -19.36 2.22 13.30
N ASN A 207 -20.51 1.57 13.19
CA ASN A 207 -20.66 0.12 13.35
C ASN A 207 -20.59 -0.59 12.00
N ASP A 208 -20.18 -1.87 11.99
CA ASP A 208 -20.10 -2.72 10.82
C ASP A 208 -19.30 -2.05 9.68
N ALA A 209 -18.24 -1.31 10.02
CA ALA A 209 -17.53 -0.42 9.12
C ALA A 209 -16.02 -0.69 9.12
N PHE A 210 -15.39 -0.39 8.00
CA PHE A 210 -13.94 -0.31 7.89
C PHE A 210 -13.53 1.16 7.70
N LEU A 211 -12.78 1.67 8.66
CA LEU A 211 -12.36 3.07 8.69
C LEU A 211 -10.90 3.16 8.25
N ILE A 212 -10.59 4.07 7.35
CA ILE A 212 -9.22 4.38 6.96
C ILE A 212 -8.95 5.86 7.22
N LEU A 213 -7.91 6.13 8.01
CA LEU A 213 -7.34 7.46 8.19
C LEU A 213 -5.99 7.50 7.49
N ASP A 214 -5.94 8.19 6.36
CA ASP A 214 -4.72 8.36 5.57
C ASP A 214 -4.00 9.68 5.92
N GLU A 215 -2.68 9.75 5.69
CA GLU A 215 -1.82 10.90 6.02
C GLU A 215 -1.94 11.36 7.48
N ALA A 216 -2.04 10.40 8.39
CA ALA A 216 -2.34 10.62 9.79
C ALA A 216 -1.25 11.38 10.55
N GLN A 217 -0.03 11.48 10.03
CA GLN A 217 1.02 12.35 10.58
C GLN A 217 0.58 13.82 10.63
N ASN A 218 -0.37 14.19 9.78
CA ASN A 218 -0.92 15.53 9.69
C ASN A 218 -2.16 15.74 10.59
N CYS A 219 -2.46 14.81 11.48
CA CYS A 219 -3.45 14.97 12.54
C CYS A 219 -2.82 15.51 13.82
N THR A 220 -3.55 16.35 14.55
CA THR A 220 -3.23 16.65 15.95
C THR A 220 -3.61 15.48 16.85
N SER A 221 -3.09 15.43 18.09
CA SER A 221 -3.44 14.39 19.07
C SER A 221 -4.94 14.38 19.39
N MET A 222 -5.59 15.55 19.39
CA MET A 222 -7.04 15.67 19.59
C MET A 222 -7.82 15.07 18.41
N GLN A 223 -7.39 15.30 17.17
CA GLN A 223 -8.01 14.73 15.96
C GLN A 223 -7.82 13.21 15.91
N MET A 224 -6.63 12.71 16.24
CA MET A 224 -6.35 11.28 16.33
C MET A 224 -7.26 10.60 17.36
N LYS A 225 -7.32 11.13 18.58
CA LYS A 225 -8.24 10.64 19.62
C LYS A 225 -9.68 10.66 19.15
N MET A 226 -10.10 11.77 18.52
CA MET A 226 -11.46 11.91 17.98
C MET A 226 -11.76 10.82 16.96
N PHE A 227 -10.85 10.51 16.03
CA PHE A 227 -11.01 9.46 15.02
C PHE A 227 -11.09 8.07 15.64
N LEU A 228 -10.13 7.70 16.48
CA LEU A 228 -10.07 6.37 17.09
C LEU A 228 -11.29 6.03 17.93
N THR A 229 -11.90 7.05 18.55
CA THR A 229 -13.12 6.89 19.33
C THR A 229 -14.41 6.84 18.47
N ARG A 230 -14.30 6.82 17.14
CA ARG A 230 -15.43 6.57 16.21
C ARG A 230 -15.70 5.09 15.98
N LEU A 231 -14.74 4.24 16.34
CA LEU A 231 -14.85 2.80 16.15
C LEU A 231 -16.06 2.27 16.92
N GLY A 232 -16.99 1.68 16.21
CA GLY A 232 -18.18 1.03 16.76
C GLY A 232 -18.04 -0.49 16.77
N PHE A 233 -19.12 -1.19 17.06
CA PHE A 233 -19.14 -2.65 17.08
C PHE A 233 -18.90 -3.22 15.69
N ASN A 234 -18.20 -4.39 15.64
CA ASN A 234 -17.89 -5.11 14.40
C ASN A 234 -17.17 -4.24 13.34
N SER A 235 -16.35 -3.30 13.80
CA SER A 235 -15.64 -2.38 12.92
C SER A 235 -14.12 -2.51 13.08
N LYS A 236 -13.41 -2.15 12.02
CA LYS A 236 -11.94 -2.08 12.00
C LYS A 236 -11.49 -0.69 11.60
N ALA A 237 -10.34 -0.27 12.11
CA ALA A 237 -9.70 0.98 11.70
C ALA A 237 -8.26 0.75 11.26
N VAL A 238 -7.87 1.37 10.17
CA VAL A 238 -6.48 1.42 9.72
C VAL A 238 -6.03 2.89 9.66
N VAL A 239 -4.91 3.16 10.28
CA VAL A 239 -4.28 4.48 10.31
C VAL A 239 -2.98 4.40 9.53
N THR A 240 -2.85 5.14 8.44
CA THR A 240 -1.64 5.16 7.61
C THR A 240 -0.96 6.54 7.69
N GLY A 241 0.38 6.54 7.71
CA GLY A 241 1.12 7.80 7.76
C GLY A 241 2.63 7.62 7.67
N ASP A 242 3.31 8.77 7.49
CA ASP A 242 4.76 8.89 7.44
C ASP A 242 5.23 9.95 8.43
N VAL A 243 5.81 9.52 9.53
CA VAL A 243 6.29 10.44 10.59
C VAL A 243 7.42 11.38 10.15
N THR A 244 7.99 11.16 8.96
CA THR A 244 9.01 12.04 8.39
C THR A 244 8.41 13.19 7.58
N GLN A 245 7.15 13.06 7.11
CA GLN A 245 6.45 14.02 6.25
C GLN A 245 5.33 14.75 7.02
N ILE A 246 5.73 15.51 8.05
CA ILE A 246 4.78 16.25 8.88
C ILE A 246 4.67 17.69 8.37
N ASP A 247 3.49 18.06 7.85
CA ASP A 247 3.18 19.40 7.33
C ASP A 247 2.47 20.29 8.38
N LEU A 248 2.34 19.82 9.62
CA LEU A 248 1.80 20.62 10.71
C LEU A 248 2.73 21.79 11.09
N PRO A 249 2.21 22.93 11.57
CA PRO A 249 3.01 24.07 12.00
C PRO A 249 4.09 23.72 13.04
N SER A 250 3.87 22.66 13.81
CA SER A 250 4.87 22.10 14.71
C SER A 250 4.87 20.57 14.62
N LYS A 251 6.03 19.97 14.34
CA LYS A 251 6.22 18.51 14.32
C LYS A 251 5.87 17.84 15.65
N LYS A 252 5.98 18.57 16.77
CA LYS A 252 5.61 18.09 18.12
C LYS A 252 4.10 17.91 18.31
N MET A 253 3.27 18.39 17.38
CA MET A 253 1.81 18.29 17.45
C MET A 253 1.25 17.08 16.69
N SER A 254 2.09 16.23 16.10
CA SER A 254 1.63 15.07 15.33
C SER A 254 0.98 14.03 16.24
N GLY A 255 -0.32 13.82 16.05
CA GLY A 255 -1.11 12.85 16.77
C GLY A 255 -0.75 11.40 16.44
N LEU A 256 -0.14 11.14 15.28
CA LEU A 256 0.38 9.81 14.93
C LEU A 256 1.54 9.42 15.87
N ALA A 257 2.50 10.33 16.06
CA ALA A 257 3.63 10.09 16.95
C ALA A 257 3.20 9.92 18.42
N ASP A 258 2.19 10.66 18.86
CA ASP A 258 1.62 10.52 20.20
C ASP A 258 0.84 9.21 20.35
N ALA A 259 0.06 8.82 19.35
CA ALA A 259 -0.71 7.58 19.37
C ALA A 259 0.20 6.35 19.53
N VAL A 260 1.34 6.31 18.83
CA VAL A 260 2.33 5.24 18.99
C VAL A 260 2.75 5.11 20.45
N LYS A 261 3.13 6.22 21.09
CA LYS A 261 3.61 6.22 22.48
C LYS A 261 2.53 5.83 23.51
N ILE A 262 1.28 6.28 23.28
CA ILE A 262 0.19 6.14 24.24
C ILE A 262 -0.48 4.77 24.13
N LEU A 263 -0.58 4.23 22.91
CA LEU A 263 -1.36 3.02 22.63
C LEU A 263 -0.51 1.77 22.42
N GLU A 264 0.81 1.88 22.48
CA GLU A 264 1.71 0.73 22.40
C GLU A 264 1.38 -0.29 23.51
N GLY A 265 1.29 -1.57 23.15
CA GLY A 265 0.95 -2.66 24.07
C GLY A 265 -0.55 -2.80 24.39
N GLN A 266 -1.43 -1.95 23.88
CA GLN A 266 -2.88 -2.10 24.05
C GLN A 266 -3.41 -3.28 23.22
N LYS A 267 -4.18 -4.16 23.88
CA LYS A 267 -4.81 -5.32 23.22
C LYS A 267 -5.74 -4.87 22.09
N GLY A 268 -5.65 -5.52 20.93
CA GLY A 268 -6.47 -5.21 19.76
C GLY A 268 -5.90 -4.09 18.89
N ILE A 269 -4.78 -3.49 19.26
CA ILE A 269 -4.08 -2.45 18.49
C ILE A 269 -2.72 -2.98 18.04
N SER A 270 -2.41 -2.78 16.77
CA SER A 270 -1.10 -3.12 16.20
C SER A 270 -0.41 -1.93 15.56
N PHE A 271 0.93 -1.92 15.64
CA PHE A 271 1.79 -0.94 14.99
C PHE A 271 2.74 -1.67 14.04
N PHE A 272 2.58 -1.42 12.75
CA PHE A 272 3.44 -1.97 11.71
C PHE A 272 4.33 -0.88 11.12
N HIS A 273 5.64 -1.11 11.12
CA HIS A 273 6.63 -0.17 10.63
C HIS A 273 7.24 -0.65 9.32
N PHE A 274 6.99 0.08 8.24
CA PHE A 274 7.66 -0.10 6.97
C PHE A 274 9.02 0.59 6.97
N ALA A 275 10.02 -0.05 6.38
CA ALA A 275 11.35 0.50 6.19
C ALA A 275 11.55 1.02 4.75
N SER A 276 12.62 1.76 4.52
CA SER A 276 12.97 2.27 3.18
C SER A 276 13.16 1.15 2.14
N LYS A 277 13.58 -0.04 2.55
CA LYS A 277 13.70 -1.23 1.67
C LYS A 277 12.35 -1.74 1.15
N ASP A 278 11.24 -1.38 1.81
CA ASP A 278 9.88 -1.80 1.45
C ASP A 278 9.24 -0.90 0.40
N VAL A 279 9.92 0.19 0.03
CA VAL A 279 9.46 1.13 -0.99
C VAL A 279 9.46 0.45 -2.36
N VAL A 280 8.29 0.49 -3.02
CA VAL A 280 8.11 -0.03 -4.37
C VAL A 280 7.87 1.14 -5.31
N ARG A 281 8.91 1.48 -6.07
CA ARG A 281 8.88 2.62 -7.02
C ARG A 281 9.53 2.25 -8.35
N HIS A 282 9.18 3.01 -9.37
CA HIS A 282 9.89 2.94 -10.64
C HIS A 282 11.36 3.35 -10.45
N ASN A 283 12.30 2.64 -11.07
CA ASN A 283 13.75 2.87 -10.90
C ASN A 283 14.16 4.32 -11.15
N LEU A 284 13.56 4.97 -12.17
CA LEU A 284 13.83 6.37 -12.47
C LEU A 284 13.37 7.30 -11.32
N VAL A 285 12.22 7.02 -10.69
CA VAL A 285 11.73 7.81 -9.56
C VAL A 285 12.67 7.68 -8.37
N GLN A 286 13.19 6.49 -8.12
CA GLN A 286 14.21 6.27 -7.09
C GLN A 286 15.47 7.11 -7.36
N SER A 287 15.99 7.07 -8.59
CA SER A 287 17.17 7.86 -9.00
C SER A 287 16.94 9.38 -8.86
N ILE A 288 15.74 9.86 -9.18
CA ILE A 288 15.38 11.28 -9.01
C ILE A 288 15.46 11.67 -7.53
N ILE A 289 14.84 10.89 -6.63
CA ILE A 289 14.84 11.19 -5.19
C ILE A 289 16.25 11.22 -4.64
N GLU A 290 17.07 10.21 -4.97
CA GLU A 290 18.48 10.15 -4.54
C GLU A 290 19.30 11.36 -5.03
N ALA A 291 19.03 11.85 -6.26
CA ALA A 291 19.69 13.04 -6.79
C ALA A 291 19.32 14.31 -6.00
N TYR A 292 18.04 14.48 -5.65
CA TYR A 292 17.58 15.62 -4.85
C TYR A 292 18.13 15.55 -3.42
N GLU A 293 18.12 14.40 -2.78
CA GLU A 293 18.68 14.22 -1.41
C GLU A 293 20.18 14.50 -1.35
N LYS A 294 20.95 14.10 -2.37
CA LYS A 294 22.38 14.43 -2.46
C LYS A 294 22.62 15.93 -2.60
N ASN A 295 21.79 16.61 -3.39
CA ASN A 295 21.93 18.05 -3.58
C ASN A 295 21.55 18.86 -2.32
N SER A 296 20.55 18.41 -1.57
CA SER A 296 20.14 19.05 -0.32
C SER A 296 21.24 18.98 0.75
N LYS A 297 21.92 17.83 0.89
CA LYS A 297 23.04 17.66 1.82
C LYS A 297 24.25 18.54 1.48
N ASN A 298 24.51 18.74 0.18
CA ASN A 298 25.63 19.58 -0.27
C ASN A 298 25.35 21.09 -0.08
N ASN A 299 24.12 21.50 0.18
CA ASN A 299 23.75 22.90 0.41
C ASN A 299 23.61 23.24 1.91
N GLU A 300 23.75 22.29 2.81
CA GLU A 300 23.74 22.46 4.27
C GLU A 300 25.16 22.51 4.87
N ASP A 301 26.20 22.19 4.08
CA ASP A 301 27.61 22.38 4.39
C ASP A 301 28.12 23.71 3.79
#